data_5cc134970e3caac6cf3a1de35f24c51e
#
_entry.id   5cc134970e3caac6cf3a1de35f24c51e
#
_cell.length_a   1.000
_cell.length_b   1.000
_cell.length_c   1.000
_cell.angle_alpha   90.00
_cell.angle_beta   90.00
_cell.angle_gamma   90.00
#
_symmetry.space_group_name_H-M   'P 1'
#
loop_
_entity.id
_entity.type
_entity.pdbx_description
1 polymer ?
#
loop_
_entity_poly.entity_id
_entity_poly.type
_entity_poly.pdbx_seq_one_letter_code
_entity_poly.pdbx_strand_id
1 'polypeptide(L)'
;TISLEEALKKKKFQKLSFSKKREFIEKIALISRNLHNSGINHRDYYLCHFHVDKDMDVNKSIYLIDLHRAQLRSSVPARWASKDIGGLIHSAMGFDLSEKDFYRFMRTYLQCSIKESLQAHSAFLETTRNRAFRMFMNPILKEINIKDEKRESSDSDYIMGKGKGRRWIAKKHFFNEGLSEVISNPDEFMSKGEEVKFEAGNHVVGLDLPNHSIFIK
;
A
#
# COMPACT_ATOMS: atom_id res chain seq x y z
N THR A 1 -13.93 20.65 -12.26
CA THR A 1 -13.22 19.75 -11.34
C THR A 1 -12.70 18.53 -12.08
N ILE A 2 -11.71 17.85 -11.51
CA ILE A 2 -11.20 16.53 -11.90
C ILE A 2 -11.13 15.66 -10.66
N SER A 3 -11.12 14.34 -10.81
CA SER A 3 -10.86 13.48 -9.66
C SER A 3 -9.42 13.61 -9.20
N LEU A 4 -9.18 13.37 -7.90
CA LEU A 4 -7.83 13.41 -7.35
C LEU A 4 -6.96 12.29 -7.94
N GLU A 5 -7.56 11.14 -8.25
CA GLU A 5 -6.88 10.06 -8.96
C GLU A 5 -6.37 10.50 -10.35
N GLU A 6 -7.23 11.20 -11.12
CA GLU A 6 -6.85 11.74 -12.42
C GLU A 6 -5.74 12.81 -12.29
N ALA A 7 -5.82 13.67 -11.27
CA ALA A 7 -4.79 14.65 -10.99
C ALA A 7 -3.43 14.02 -10.67
N LEU A 8 -3.42 12.90 -9.93
CA LEU A 8 -2.22 12.11 -9.64
C LEU A 8 -1.69 11.42 -10.90
N LYS A 9 -2.54 10.76 -11.70
CA LYS A 9 -2.15 10.14 -12.99
C LYS A 9 -1.54 11.16 -13.95
N LYS A 10 -2.07 12.38 -14.00
CA LYS A 10 -1.52 13.50 -14.81
C LYS A 10 -0.31 14.19 -14.16
N LYS A 11 0.20 13.66 -13.07
CA LYS A 11 1.33 14.23 -12.30
C LYS A 11 1.12 15.70 -11.87
N LYS A 12 -0.11 16.17 -11.78
CA LYS A 12 -0.42 17.55 -11.34
C LYS A 12 -0.08 17.74 -9.87
N PHE A 13 -0.38 16.75 -9.04
CA PHE A 13 -0.04 16.76 -7.62
C PHE A 13 1.48 16.81 -7.39
N GLN A 14 2.26 16.07 -8.17
CA GLN A 14 3.72 16.03 -8.07
C GLN A 14 4.37 17.38 -8.38
N LYS A 15 3.73 18.21 -9.21
CA LYS A 15 4.18 19.57 -9.56
C LYS A 15 3.93 20.61 -8.45
N LEU A 16 3.10 20.30 -7.47
CA LEU A 16 2.85 21.19 -6.34
C LEU A 16 4.09 21.34 -5.47
N SER A 17 4.23 22.50 -4.83
CA SER A 17 5.22 22.69 -3.77
C SER A 17 4.95 21.75 -2.59
N PHE A 18 5.98 21.48 -1.79
CA PHE A 18 5.86 20.65 -0.61
C PHE A 18 4.76 21.12 0.35
N SER A 19 4.66 22.46 0.56
CA SER A 19 3.63 23.05 1.42
C SER A 19 2.23 22.75 0.90
N LYS A 20 1.98 22.92 -0.41
CA LYS A 20 0.69 22.66 -1.03
C LYS A 20 0.32 21.17 -0.99
N LYS A 21 1.26 20.27 -1.23
CA LYS A 21 1.04 18.82 -1.08
C LYS A 21 0.60 18.46 0.33
N ARG A 22 1.32 18.98 1.32
CA ARG A 22 0.99 18.80 2.74
C ARG A 22 -0.43 19.29 3.04
N GLU A 23 -0.78 20.47 2.59
CA GLU A 23 -2.11 21.07 2.82
C GLU A 23 -3.24 20.24 2.17
N PHE A 24 -3.02 19.70 0.96
CA PHE A 24 -3.97 18.77 0.33
C PHE A 24 -4.19 17.51 1.17
N ILE A 25 -3.12 16.89 1.66
CA ILE A 25 -3.20 15.69 2.50
C ILE A 25 -3.96 15.99 3.78
N GLU A 26 -3.67 17.12 4.43
CA GLU A 26 -4.35 17.56 5.65
C GLU A 26 -5.85 17.85 5.39
N LYS A 27 -6.20 18.49 4.27
CA LYS A 27 -7.61 18.71 3.89
C LYS A 27 -8.37 17.40 3.68
N ILE A 28 -7.79 16.44 2.96
CA ILE A 28 -8.43 15.13 2.75
C ILE A 28 -8.60 14.41 4.08
N ALA A 29 -7.61 14.49 4.98
CA ALA A 29 -7.71 13.91 6.31
C ALA A 29 -8.83 14.55 7.15
N LEU A 30 -8.99 15.87 7.08
CA LEU A 30 -10.09 16.58 7.75
C LEU A 30 -11.47 16.21 7.17
N ILE A 31 -11.59 16.10 5.86
CA ILE A 31 -12.83 15.62 5.21
C ILE A 31 -13.17 14.22 5.72
N SER A 32 -12.18 13.32 5.75
CA SER A 32 -12.35 11.95 6.25
C SER A 32 -12.80 11.92 7.72
N ARG A 33 -12.15 12.74 8.57
CA ARG A 33 -12.52 12.87 9.97
C ARG A 33 -13.94 13.39 10.15
N ASN A 34 -14.27 14.48 9.46
CA ASN A 34 -15.60 15.10 9.57
C ASN A 34 -16.70 14.13 9.10
N LEU A 35 -16.48 13.42 8.01
CA LEU A 35 -17.38 12.38 7.52
C LEU A 35 -17.66 11.33 8.61
N HIS A 36 -16.60 10.75 9.19
CA HIS A 36 -16.75 9.72 10.22
C HIS A 36 -17.32 10.26 11.52
N ASN A 37 -16.95 11.48 11.94
CA ASN A 37 -17.52 12.12 13.12
C ASN A 37 -19.02 12.45 12.98
N SER A 38 -19.47 12.69 11.73
CA SER A 38 -20.90 12.85 11.42
C SER A 38 -21.65 11.50 11.34
N GLY A 39 -21.02 10.40 11.72
CA GLY A 39 -21.64 9.08 11.70
C GLY A 39 -21.74 8.45 10.31
N ILE A 40 -21.06 9.00 9.31
CA ILE A 40 -21.14 8.53 7.92
C ILE A 40 -19.89 7.71 7.59
N ASN A 41 -20.07 6.46 7.14
CA ASN A 41 -19.03 5.70 6.46
C ASN A 41 -19.39 5.54 4.98
N HIS A 42 -18.42 5.79 4.11
CA HIS A 42 -18.61 5.90 2.66
C HIS A 42 -18.74 4.54 1.98
N ARG A 43 -17.95 3.57 2.38
CA ARG A 43 -17.82 2.20 1.87
C ARG A 43 -17.07 2.06 0.54
N ASP A 44 -17.09 3.07 -0.30
CA ASP A 44 -16.31 3.18 -1.56
C ASP A 44 -15.39 4.40 -1.51
N TYR A 45 -14.54 4.45 -0.49
CA TYR A 45 -13.71 5.61 -0.16
C TYR A 45 -12.38 5.56 -0.91
N TYR A 46 -12.37 6.06 -2.14
CA TYR A 46 -11.22 6.03 -3.05
C TYR A 46 -10.89 7.40 -3.61
N LEU A 47 -9.67 7.61 -4.09
CA LEU A 47 -9.22 8.87 -4.68
C LEU A 47 -10.07 9.34 -5.87
N CYS A 48 -10.66 8.43 -6.62
CA CYS A 48 -11.54 8.77 -7.74
C CYS A 48 -12.81 9.53 -7.31
N HIS A 49 -13.24 9.41 -6.06
CA HIS A 49 -14.43 10.08 -5.52
C HIS A 49 -14.12 11.43 -4.86
N PHE A 50 -12.86 11.82 -4.76
CA PHE A 50 -12.47 13.16 -4.35
C PHE A 50 -12.27 14.04 -5.59
N HIS A 51 -13.09 15.05 -5.75
CA HIS A 51 -13.01 15.99 -6.84
C HIS A 51 -12.38 17.30 -6.39
N VAL A 52 -11.36 17.72 -7.12
CA VAL A 52 -10.55 18.91 -6.85
C VAL A 52 -10.63 19.89 -8.02
N ASP A 53 -10.18 21.11 -7.78
CA ASP A 53 -10.01 22.09 -8.86
C ASP A 53 -9.02 21.58 -9.92
N LYS A 54 -9.27 21.91 -11.18
CA LYS A 54 -8.42 21.48 -12.31
C LYS A 54 -6.98 21.98 -12.19
N ASP A 55 -6.77 23.13 -11.58
CA ASP A 55 -5.46 23.73 -11.38
C ASP A 55 -4.82 23.35 -10.03
N MET A 56 -5.47 22.45 -9.30
CA MET A 56 -5.01 22.00 -7.97
C MET A 56 -4.88 23.18 -6.99
N ASP A 57 -5.80 24.12 -7.05
CA ASP A 57 -5.84 25.22 -6.09
C ASP A 57 -6.33 24.69 -4.73
N VAL A 58 -5.43 24.67 -3.77
CA VAL A 58 -5.69 24.19 -2.42
C VAL A 58 -6.71 25.03 -1.65
N ASN A 59 -6.92 26.30 -2.04
CA ASN A 59 -7.91 27.17 -1.41
C ASN A 59 -9.35 26.85 -1.85
N LYS A 60 -9.52 26.17 -2.97
CA LYS A 60 -10.83 25.76 -3.44
C LYS A 60 -11.35 24.51 -2.69
N SER A 61 -12.64 24.31 -2.80
CA SER A 61 -13.31 23.17 -2.16
C SER A 61 -12.89 21.85 -2.80
N ILE A 62 -12.74 20.84 -1.95
CA ILE A 62 -12.65 19.43 -2.35
C ILE A 62 -14.03 18.82 -2.14
N TYR A 63 -14.57 18.19 -3.18
CA TYR A 63 -15.88 17.55 -3.14
C TYR A 63 -15.70 16.04 -3.02
N LEU A 64 -16.42 15.44 -2.08
CA LEU A 64 -16.56 13.99 -1.99
C LEU A 64 -17.89 13.61 -2.64
N ILE A 65 -17.85 12.70 -3.59
CA ILE A 65 -18.99 12.27 -4.39
C ILE A 65 -19.26 10.77 -4.22
N ASP A 66 -20.33 10.29 -4.84
CA ASP A 66 -20.71 8.87 -4.90
C ASP A 66 -21.06 8.25 -3.54
N LEU A 67 -21.95 8.92 -2.85
CA LEU A 67 -22.45 8.50 -1.52
C LEU A 67 -23.54 7.40 -1.57
N HIS A 68 -23.81 6.82 -2.74
CA HIS A 68 -24.93 5.88 -2.91
C HIS A 68 -24.83 4.62 -2.02
N ARG A 69 -23.62 4.23 -1.59
CA ARG A 69 -23.37 3.13 -0.67
C ARG A 69 -23.09 3.57 0.77
N ALA A 70 -23.05 4.87 1.00
CA ALA A 70 -22.75 5.40 2.33
C ALA A 70 -23.81 4.98 3.34
N GLN A 71 -23.40 4.83 4.57
CA GLN A 71 -24.28 4.47 5.67
C GLN A 71 -24.17 5.52 6.78
N LEU A 72 -25.34 6.00 7.24
CA LEU A 72 -25.46 6.86 8.40
C LEU A 72 -25.65 6.00 9.66
N ARG A 73 -24.90 6.32 10.70
CA ARG A 73 -24.89 5.65 12.00
C ARG A 73 -24.84 6.69 13.12
N SER A 74 -25.18 6.29 14.34
CA SER A 74 -24.96 7.14 15.52
C SER A 74 -23.46 7.46 15.74
N SER A 75 -22.59 6.50 15.41
CA SER A 75 -21.12 6.68 15.35
C SER A 75 -20.54 5.68 14.37
N VAL A 76 -19.41 6.02 13.74
CA VAL A 76 -18.71 5.09 12.85
C VAL A 76 -17.75 4.22 13.67
N PRO A 77 -18.00 2.90 13.79
CA PRO A 77 -17.07 2.00 14.46
C PRO A 77 -15.69 1.98 13.79
N ALA A 78 -14.63 1.82 14.57
CA ALA A 78 -13.25 1.82 14.08
C ALA A 78 -13.02 0.86 12.88
N ARG A 79 -13.69 -0.30 12.86
CA ARG A 79 -13.62 -1.26 11.75
C ARG A 79 -14.12 -0.68 10.41
N TRP A 80 -15.13 0.20 10.43
CA TRP A 80 -15.64 0.83 9.22
C TRP A 80 -14.81 2.03 8.81
N ALA A 81 -14.36 2.83 9.79
CA ALA A 81 -13.41 3.89 9.56
C ALA A 81 -12.10 3.35 8.94
N SER A 82 -11.54 2.26 9.47
CA SER A 82 -10.34 1.63 8.90
C SER A 82 -10.59 1.03 7.51
N LYS A 83 -11.83 0.62 7.20
CA LYS A 83 -12.20 0.18 5.84
C LYS A 83 -12.17 1.33 4.84
N ASP A 84 -12.74 2.47 5.20
CA ASP A 84 -12.76 3.64 4.33
C ASP A 84 -11.32 4.18 4.15
N ILE A 85 -10.60 4.44 5.23
CA ILE A 85 -9.21 4.93 5.13
C ILE A 85 -8.30 3.93 4.42
N GLY A 86 -8.47 2.62 4.67
CA GLY A 86 -7.73 1.58 3.96
C GLY A 86 -8.00 1.55 2.46
N GLY A 87 -9.25 1.82 2.02
CA GLY A 87 -9.61 2.00 0.62
C GLY A 87 -8.94 3.21 -0.01
N LEU A 88 -8.95 4.34 0.70
CA LEU A 88 -8.27 5.57 0.27
C LEU A 88 -6.77 5.34 0.08
N ILE A 89 -6.11 4.75 1.08
CA ILE A 89 -4.67 4.43 1.02
C ILE A 89 -4.39 3.46 -0.13
N HIS A 90 -5.20 2.40 -0.28
CA HIS A 90 -5.08 1.47 -1.40
C HIS A 90 -5.11 2.18 -2.75
N SER A 91 -6.07 3.09 -2.97
CA SER A 91 -6.17 3.84 -4.22
C SER A 91 -5.01 4.83 -4.44
N ALA A 92 -4.28 5.15 -3.37
CA ALA A 92 -3.08 5.99 -3.39
C ALA A 92 -1.78 5.19 -3.60
N MET A 93 -1.81 3.86 -3.39
CA MET A 93 -0.67 2.98 -3.66
C MET A 93 -0.39 2.95 -5.17
N GLY A 94 0.82 3.20 -5.57
CA GLY A 94 1.18 3.33 -7.00
C GLY A 94 1.39 4.77 -7.45
N PHE A 95 1.10 5.74 -6.58
CA PHE A 95 1.54 7.12 -6.73
C PHE A 95 2.69 7.41 -5.76
N ASP A 96 3.54 8.38 -6.11
CA ASP A 96 4.73 8.76 -5.32
C ASP A 96 4.34 9.46 -3.99
N LEU A 97 3.60 8.75 -3.15
CA LEU A 97 3.27 9.17 -1.80
C LEU A 97 4.14 8.42 -0.80
N SER A 98 4.75 9.18 0.09
CA SER A 98 5.69 8.67 1.08
C SER A 98 5.00 8.15 2.33
N GLU A 99 5.71 7.34 3.12
CA GLU A 99 5.25 6.96 4.45
C GLU A 99 5.03 8.19 5.36
N LYS A 100 5.82 9.25 5.18
CA LYS A 100 5.63 10.52 5.89
C LYS A 100 4.28 11.16 5.57
N ASP A 101 3.77 11.00 4.34
CA ASP A 101 2.46 11.50 3.94
C ASP A 101 1.33 10.69 4.59
N PHE A 102 1.50 9.38 4.73
CA PHE A 102 0.60 8.54 5.52
C PHE A 102 0.51 9.02 6.98
N TYR A 103 1.64 9.21 7.65
CA TYR A 103 1.61 9.68 9.04
C TYR A 103 1.09 11.11 9.18
N ARG A 104 1.29 11.96 8.20
CA ARG A 104 0.70 13.32 8.15
C ARG A 104 -0.81 13.26 8.05
N PHE A 105 -1.33 12.41 7.17
CA PHE A 105 -2.75 12.14 7.07
C PHE A 105 -3.32 11.64 8.39
N MET A 106 -2.70 10.61 8.98
CA MET A 106 -3.18 9.97 10.21
C MET A 106 -3.14 10.93 11.40
N ARG A 107 -2.09 11.72 11.54
CA ARG A 107 -1.99 12.76 12.57
C ARG A 107 -3.17 13.74 12.48
N THR A 108 -3.50 14.20 11.29
CA THR A 108 -4.61 15.14 11.08
C THR A 108 -5.96 14.46 11.27
N TYR A 109 -6.13 13.23 10.78
CA TYR A 109 -7.35 12.45 10.95
C TYR A 109 -7.64 12.12 12.43
N LEU A 110 -6.63 11.68 13.18
CA LEU A 110 -6.75 11.32 14.60
C LEU A 110 -6.70 12.54 15.54
N GLN A 111 -6.25 13.72 15.07
CA GLN A 111 -6.06 14.93 15.85
C GLN A 111 -5.12 14.73 17.04
N CYS A 112 -4.04 13.99 16.84
CA CYS A 112 -3.03 13.75 17.86
C CYS A 112 -1.63 13.77 17.24
N SER A 113 -0.59 13.81 18.06
CA SER A 113 0.79 13.73 17.59
C SER A 113 1.08 12.35 16.97
N ILE A 114 2.14 12.24 16.17
CA ILE A 114 2.58 10.95 15.59
C ILE A 114 2.92 9.97 16.72
N LYS A 115 3.57 10.44 17.79
CA LYS A 115 3.92 9.60 18.94
C LYS A 115 2.67 9.04 19.62
N GLU A 116 1.68 9.87 19.87
CA GLU A 116 0.39 9.44 20.44
C GLU A 116 -0.36 8.50 19.49
N SER A 117 -0.34 8.77 18.17
CA SER A 117 -0.94 7.87 17.16
C SER A 117 -0.34 6.48 17.24
N LEU A 118 0.98 6.37 17.35
CA LEU A 118 1.69 5.10 17.43
C LEU A 118 1.45 4.36 18.76
N GLN A 119 1.24 5.08 19.84
CA GLN A 119 0.99 4.50 21.16
C GLN A 119 -0.49 4.14 21.37
N ALA A 120 -1.39 5.10 21.20
CA ALA A 120 -2.80 4.93 21.52
C ALA A 120 -3.66 4.34 20.39
N HIS A 121 -3.22 4.48 19.13
CA HIS A 121 -3.98 4.07 17.94
C HIS A 121 -3.23 3.05 17.07
N SER A 122 -2.22 2.36 17.60
CA SER A 122 -1.40 1.38 16.86
C SER A 122 -2.25 0.33 16.14
N ALA A 123 -3.23 -0.26 16.81
CA ALA A 123 -4.12 -1.26 16.23
C ALA A 123 -4.96 -0.71 15.07
N PHE A 124 -5.42 0.55 15.15
CA PHE A 124 -6.14 1.20 14.06
C PHE A 124 -5.23 1.45 12.85
N LEU A 125 -4.02 1.96 13.09
CA LEU A 125 -3.00 2.19 12.05
C LEU A 125 -2.66 0.88 11.33
N GLU A 126 -2.38 -0.18 12.08
CA GLU A 126 -2.04 -1.50 11.56
C GLU A 126 -3.19 -2.11 10.77
N THR A 127 -4.41 -2.11 11.32
CA THR A 127 -5.61 -2.63 10.63
C THR A 127 -5.84 -1.90 9.31
N THR A 128 -5.67 -0.58 9.29
CA THR A 128 -5.82 0.26 8.11
C THR A 128 -4.77 -0.05 7.04
N ARG A 129 -3.50 -0.15 7.42
CA ARG A 129 -2.39 -0.52 6.53
C ARG A 129 -2.57 -1.94 5.96
N ASN A 130 -2.84 -2.91 6.84
CA ASN A 130 -3.04 -4.31 6.45
C ASN A 130 -4.22 -4.47 5.49
N ARG A 131 -5.26 -3.64 5.64
CA ARG A 131 -6.37 -3.62 4.69
C ARG A 131 -5.94 -3.09 3.33
N ALA A 132 -5.28 -1.93 3.28
CA ALA A 132 -4.79 -1.34 2.04
C ALA A 132 -3.86 -2.32 1.29
N PHE A 133 -2.93 -2.92 2.01
CA PHE A 133 -2.00 -3.90 1.47
C PHE A 133 -2.73 -5.15 0.94
N ARG A 134 -3.69 -5.71 1.69
CA ARG A 134 -4.48 -6.85 1.21
C ARG A 134 -5.27 -6.52 -0.06
N MET A 135 -5.86 -5.34 -0.15
CA MET A 135 -6.57 -4.91 -1.36
C MET A 135 -5.63 -4.81 -2.56
N PHE A 136 -4.40 -4.34 -2.35
CA PHE A 136 -3.37 -4.28 -3.38
C PHE A 136 -2.88 -5.68 -3.80
N MET A 137 -2.64 -6.57 -2.83
CA MET A 137 -2.10 -7.91 -3.08
C MET A 137 -3.12 -8.90 -3.63
N ASN A 138 -4.40 -8.80 -3.24
CA ASN A 138 -5.42 -9.79 -3.62
C ASN A 138 -5.58 -10.00 -5.14
N PRO A 139 -5.63 -8.95 -5.99
CA PRO A 139 -5.67 -9.14 -7.45
C PRO A 139 -4.43 -9.85 -7.97
N ILE A 140 -3.25 -9.48 -7.46
CA ILE A 140 -1.97 -10.08 -7.85
C ILE A 140 -1.95 -11.57 -7.46
N LEU A 141 -2.35 -11.88 -6.22
CA LEU A 141 -2.43 -13.26 -5.75
C LEU A 141 -3.45 -14.10 -6.52
N LYS A 142 -4.60 -13.50 -6.89
CA LYS A 142 -5.59 -14.18 -7.75
C LYS A 142 -5.01 -14.45 -9.14
N GLU A 143 -4.35 -13.48 -9.73
CA GLU A 143 -3.71 -13.66 -11.04
C GLU A 143 -2.64 -14.76 -10.98
N ILE A 144 -1.85 -14.79 -9.93
CA ILE A 144 -0.87 -15.83 -9.66
C ILE A 144 -1.58 -17.20 -9.52
N ASN A 145 -2.62 -17.31 -8.70
CA ASN A 145 -3.34 -18.57 -8.47
C ASN A 145 -4.07 -19.07 -9.74
N ILE A 146 -4.68 -18.16 -10.53
CA ILE A 146 -5.30 -18.56 -11.83
C ILE A 146 -4.25 -19.04 -12.82
N LYS A 147 -3.08 -18.41 -12.83
CA LYS A 147 -1.95 -18.90 -13.62
C LYS A 147 -1.45 -20.24 -13.10
N ASP A 148 -1.53 -20.53 -11.81
CA ASP A 148 -1.18 -21.84 -11.22
C ASP A 148 -2.07 -22.97 -11.70
N GLU A 149 -3.38 -22.76 -11.70
CA GLU A 149 -4.35 -23.74 -12.17
C GLU A 149 -4.27 -24.00 -13.69
N LYS A 150 -3.83 -23.00 -14.44
CA LYS A 150 -3.65 -23.12 -15.91
C LYS A 150 -2.25 -23.54 -16.34
N ARG A 151 -1.28 -23.65 -15.43
CA ARG A 151 0.16 -23.81 -15.71
C ARG A 151 0.67 -25.25 -15.76
N GLU A 152 -0.19 -26.22 -15.68
CA GLU A 152 0.14 -27.57 -16.18
C GLU A 152 0.32 -27.60 -17.71
N SER A 153 0.06 -26.48 -18.41
CA SER A 153 0.36 -26.31 -19.82
C SER A 153 1.72 -25.63 -20.05
N SER A 154 2.52 -26.20 -20.91
CA SER A 154 3.94 -25.99 -21.23
C SER A 154 4.42 -24.60 -21.67
N ASP A 155 3.63 -23.53 -21.54
CA ASP A 155 3.87 -22.25 -22.24
C ASP A 155 3.98 -21.01 -21.33
N SER A 156 4.34 -21.17 -20.06
CA SER A 156 4.53 -20.01 -19.16
C SER A 156 6.00 -19.59 -19.03
N ASP A 157 6.26 -18.27 -19.05
CA ASP A 157 7.57 -17.67 -18.80
C ASP A 157 8.04 -17.77 -17.34
N TYR A 158 7.27 -18.43 -16.48
CA TYR A 158 7.50 -18.51 -15.06
C TYR A 158 7.56 -19.96 -14.57
N ILE A 159 8.36 -20.19 -13.53
CA ILE A 159 8.45 -21.43 -12.77
C ILE A 159 7.94 -21.17 -11.36
N MET A 160 7.29 -22.16 -10.78
CA MET A 160 6.73 -22.11 -9.44
C MET A 160 7.24 -23.26 -8.60
N GLY A 161 7.33 -23.00 -7.30
CA GLY A 161 7.70 -24.03 -6.34
C GLY A 161 7.06 -23.84 -4.97
N LYS A 162 7.15 -24.90 -4.16
CA LYS A 162 6.73 -24.92 -2.76
C LYS A 162 7.85 -25.50 -1.92
N GLY A 163 8.11 -24.90 -0.77
CA GLY A 163 9.06 -25.42 0.19
C GLY A 163 8.82 -24.86 1.57
N LYS A 164 8.88 -25.68 2.63
CA LYS A 164 8.76 -25.29 4.06
C LYS A 164 7.63 -24.28 4.36
N GLY A 165 6.43 -24.48 3.79
CA GLY A 165 5.28 -23.60 3.99
C GLY A 165 5.27 -22.32 3.15
N ARG A 166 6.24 -22.12 2.27
CA ARG A 166 6.35 -20.98 1.35
C ARG A 166 6.02 -21.40 -0.08
N ARG A 167 5.44 -20.47 -0.85
CA ARG A 167 5.26 -20.59 -2.31
C ARG A 167 6.06 -19.48 -2.97
N TRP A 168 6.66 -19.77 -4.12
CA TRP A 168 7.45 -18.81 -4.86
C TRP A 168 7.23 -18.93 -6.36
N ILE A 169 7.50 -17.84 -7.08
CA ILE A 169 7.45 -17.76 -8.53
C ILE A 169 8.74 -17.09 -9.01
N ALA A 170 9.35 -17.66 -10.02
CA ALA A 170 10.52 -17.06 -10.68
C ALA A 170 10.33 -17.08 -12.20
N LYS A 171 10.90 -16.09 -12.90
CA LYS A 171 10.98 -16.13 -14.37
C LYS A 171 11.92 -17.25 -14.78
N LYS A 172 11.55 -18.03 -15.82
CA LYS A 172 12.34 -19.17 -16.31
C LYS A 172 13.80 -18.82 -16.60
N HIS A 173 14.06 -17.66 -17.20
CA HIS A 173 15.41 -17.25 -17.57
C HIS A 173 16.30 -16.86 -16.39
N PHE A 174 15.74 -16.58 -15.22
CA PHE A 174 16.48 -16.36 -13.97
C PHE A 174 16.54 -17.60 -13.08
N PHE A 175 15.74 -18.61 -13.39
CA PHE A 175 15.61 -19.78 -12.52
C PHE A 175 16.75 -20.78 -12.78
N ASN A 176 17.39 -21.21 -11.70
CA ASN A 176 18.28 -22.34 -11.66
C ASN A 176 18.09 -23.11 -10.34
N GLU A 177 18.71 -24.28 -10.22
CA GLU A 177 18.58 -25.11 -9.02
C GLU A 177 19.06 -24.38 -7.75
N GLY A 178 20.16 -23.63 -7.83
CA GLY A 178 20.67 -22.83 -6.71
C GLY A 178 19.68 -21.76 -6.24
N LEU A 179 19.00 -21.08 -7.16
CA LEU A 179 17.97 -20.11 -6.81
C LEU A 179 16.76 -20.78 -6.16
N SER A 180 16.38 -21.98 -6.63
CA SER A 180 15.30 -22.76 -6.03
C SER A 180 15.58 -23.10 -4.56
N GLU A 181 16.80 -23.51 -4.24
CA GLU A 181 17.21 -23.79 -2.86
C GLU A 181 17.17 -22.54 -1.98
N VAL A 182 17.73 -21.43 -2.46
CA VAL A 182 17.74 -20.17 -1.71
C VAL A 182 16.32 -19.70 -1.40
N ILE A 183 15.44 -19.69 -2.41
CA ILE A 183 14.05 -19.25 -2.23
C ILE A 183 13.27 -20.17 -1.29
N SER A 184 13.54 -21.46 -1.34
CA SER A 184 12.89 -22.45 -0.48
C SER A 184 13.37 -22.37 0.98
N ASN A 185 14.60 -21.90 1.21
CA ASN A 185 15.27 -21.93 2.50
C ASN A 185 16.12 -20.66 2.78
N PRO A 186 15.58 -19.46 2.65
CA PRO A 186 16.36 -18.23 2.69
C PRO A 186 17.12 -18.04 4.02
N ASP A 187 16.55 -18.50 5.14
CA ASP A 187 17.15 -18.35 6.46
C ASP A 187 18.49 -19.12 6.57
N GLU A 188 18.60 -20.27 5.90
CA GLU A 188 19.84 -21.04 5.84
C GLU A 188 20.93 -20.30 5.03
N PHE A 189 20.53 -19.67 3.95
CA PHE A 189 21.46 -18.93 3.08
C PHE A 189 21.87 -17.57 3.65
N MET A 190 21.03 -16.97 4.53
CA MET A 190 21.42 -15.80 5.31
C MET A 190 22.66 -16.02 6.16
N SER A 191 22.90 -17.25 6.63
CA SER A 191 24.09 -17.61 7.42
C SER A 191 25.31 -17.98 6.58
N LYS A 192 25.14 -18.22 5.29
CA LYS A 192 26.19 -18.70 4.37
C LYS A 192 26.70 -17.64 3.41
N GLY A 193 25.96 -16.57 3.20
CA GLY A 193 26.32 -15.52 2.26
C GLY A 193 27.26 -14.49 2.84
N GLU A 194 27.81 -13.65 1.98
CA GLU A 194 28.69 -12.54 2.35
C GLU A 194 27.82 -11.38 2.89
N GLU A 195 28.18 -10.89 4.09
CA GLU A 195 27.47 -9.77 4.70
C GLU A 195 27.76 -8.47 3.93
N VAL A 196 26.72 -7.90 3.31
CA VAL A 196 26.79 -6.66 2.53
C VAL A 196 26.41 -5.45 3.37
N LYS A 197 25.45 -5.62 4.27
CA LYS A 197 24.97 -4.56 5.15
C LYS A 197 24.41 -5.13 6.45
N PHE A 198 24.92 -4.60 7.56
CA PHE A 198 24.36 -4.86 8.89
C PHE A 198 24.13 -3.52 9.61
N GLU A 199 22.87 -3.08 9.64
CA GLU A 199 22.45 -1.93 10.44
C GLU A 199 21.20 -2.30 11.25
N ALA A 200 20.97 -1.65 12.36
CA ALA A 200 19.90 -1.93 13.32
C ALA A 200 18.58 -2.37 12.65
N GLY A 201 18.34 -3.70 12.64
CA GLY A 201 17.14 -4.32 12.07
C GLY A 201 17.16 -4.64 10.58
N ASN A 202 18.25 -4.36 9.85
CA ASN A 202 18.41 -4.71 8.44
C ASN A 202 19.71 -5.51 8.24
N HIS A 203 19.56 -6.80 8.00
CA HIS A 203 20.64 -7.69 7.62
C HIS A 203 20.49 -8.04 6.14
N VAL A 204 21.47 -7.70 5.33
CA VAL A 204 21.49 -7.99 3.89
C VAL A 204 22.72 -8.85 3.57
N VAL A 205 22.48 -9.98 2.95
CA VAL A 205 23.49 -10.95 2.59
C VAL A 205 23.53 -11.11 1.08
N GLY A 206 24.70 -11.01 0.49
CA GLY A 206 24.96 -11.33 -0.91
C GLY A 206 25.29 -12.80 -1.11
N LEU A 207 24.77 -13.38 -2.17
CA LEU A 207 25.06 -14.75 -2.59
C LEU A 207 25.38 -14.77 -4.09
N ASP A 208 26.50 -15.37 -4.44
CA ASP A 208 26.84 -15.60 -5.83
C ASP A 208 26.32 -16.97 -6.28
N LEU A 209 25.47 -16.94 -7.30
CA LEU A 209 24.98 -18.13 -7.98
C LEU A 209 25.68 -18.24 -9.36
N PRO A 210 25.70 -19.42 -10.00
CA PRO A 210 26.49 -19.65 -11.20
C PRO A 210 26.35 -18.62 -12.33
N ASN A 211 25.20 -17.95 -12.43
CA ASN A 211 24.91 -17.02 -13.52
C ASN A 211 24.52 -15.60 -13.04
N HIS A 212 24.38 -15.37 -11.75
CA HIS A 212 24.00 -14.06 -11.19
C HIS A 212 24.17 -14.03 -9.67
N SER A 213 24.35 -12.82 -9.15
CA SER A 213 24.34 -12.58 -7.69
C SER A 213 22.96 -12.18 -7.24
N ILE A 214 22.58 -12.58 -6.05
CA ILE A 214 21.32 -12.21 -5.40
C ILE A 214 21.57 -11.62 -4.02
N PHE A 215 20.64 -10.82 -3.55
CA PHE A 215 20.68 -10.26 -2.20
C PHE A 215 19.45 -10.72 -1.43
N ILE A 216 19.68 -11.26 -0.22
CA ILE A 216 18.64 -11.67 0.72
C ILE A 216 18.60 -10.65 1.85
N LYS A 217 17.38 -10.25 2.27
CA LYS A 217 17.16 -9.30 3.35
C LYS A 217 16.20 -9.88 4.39
#